data_4bc7c1b3bde5d57ca9b0d8f3efab263b
#
_entry.id   4bc7c1b3bde5d57ca9b0d8f3efab263b
#
_cell.length_a   1.000
_cell.length_b   1.000
_cell.length_c   1.000
_cell.angle_alpha   90.00
_cell.angle_beta   90.00
_cell.angle_gamma   90.00
#
_symmetry.space_group_name_H-M   'P 1'
#
loop_
_entity.id
_entity.type
_entity.pdbx_description
1 polymer ?
#
loop_
_entity_poly.entity_id
_entity_poly.type
_entity_poly.pdbx_seq_one_letter_code
_entity_poly.pdbx_strand_id
1 'polypeptide(L)'
;MLDGQPKVLDDEPIVRLLGPETIARLEQHPEQVQTPSARRLRAHVVLRSRFAEDRLADAVRRGVRQYVLLGAGLDTFALRQPEWARRITIVEIDQPATQAAKRARLAELGIAVPSNVVYHPVDLETTTLREALLAAGADVNTPVFFSWLGVTMYLTEDAVDQVLGTVAQLPRGTEIVLTFATPPDPLEEPARLSFAQRAAEVGEPWITFFTPEAIEARLRSSGFSTVTFLTPEDARARYFNQRADGLEAPRRVSVVSAVV
;
A
#
# COMPACT_ATOMS: atom_id res chain seq x y z
N MET A 1 -8.96 -1.82 16.48
CA MET A 1 -9.45 -2.95 17.23
C MET A 1 -8.33 -3.69 17.96
N LEU A 2 -7.34 -4.25 17.28
CA LEU A 2 -6.31 -5.08 17.89
C LEU A 2 -5.16 -4.31 18.57
N ASP A 3 -4.93 -3.07 18.21
CA ASP A 3 -3.81 -2.26 18.69
C ASP A 3 -4.27 -1.17 19.66
N GLY A 4 -3.43 -0.90 20.66
CA GLY A 4 -3.65 0.13 21.67
C GLY A 4 -3.51 1.55 21.14
N GLN A 5 -3.82 2.54 21.98
CA GLN A 5 -3.67 3.94 21.67
C GLN A 5 -2.26 4.46 22.01
N PRO A 6 -1.73 5.44 21.23
CA PRO A 6 -2.27 5.90 19.95
C PRO A 6 -2.08 4.85 18.86
N LYS A 7 -3.07 4.71 17.97
CA LYS A 7 -2.95 3.79 16.82
C LYS A 7 -1.92 4.33 15.83
N VAL A 8 -1.15 3.44 15.20
CA VAL A 8 -0.27 3.79 14.06
C VAL A 8 -1.13 4.24 12.88
N LEU A 9 -2.18 3.48 12.60
CA LEU A 9 -3.20 3.79 11.61
C LEU A 9 -4.56 3.55 12.22
N ASP A 10 -5.43 4.57 12.22
CA ASP A 10 -6.83 4.39 12.62
C ASP A 10 -7.66 4.09 11.39
N ASP A 11 -8.09 2.85 11.29
CA ASP A 11 -8.82 2.32 10.14
C ASP A 11 -10.13 1.67 10.61
N GLU A 12 -11.08 2.51 10.99
CA GLU A 12 -12.43 2.05 11.37
C GLU A 12 -13.17 1.40 10.20
N PRO A 13 -13.13 1.94 8.95
CA PRO A 13 -13.86 1.34 7.85
C PRO A 13 -13.48 -0.11 7.55
N ILE A 14 -12.22 -0.53 7.76
CA ILE A 14 -11.82 -1.92 7.53
C ILE A 14 -12.59 -2.90 8.42
N VAL A 15 -12.94 -2.49 9.64
CA VAL A 15 -13.72 -3.33 10.57
C VAL A 15 -15.11 -3.62 9.98
N ARG A 16 -15.74 -2.63 9.38
CA ARG A 16 -17.03 -2.78 8.70
C ARG A 16 -16.90 -3.65 7.44
N LEU A 17 -15.84 -3.44 6.65
CA LEU A 17 -15.59 -4.21 5.42
C LEU A 17 -15.35 -5.69 5.70
N LEU A 18 -14.63 -6.03 6.76
CA LEU A 18 -14.39 -7.42 7.16
C LEU A 18 -15.69 -8.14 7.57
N GLY A 19 -16.64 -7.41 8.10
CA GLY A 19 -17.95 -7.92 8.48
C GLY A 19 -17.98 -8.61 9.85
N PRO A 20 -19.20 -8.79 10.42
CA PRO A 20 -19.37 -9.24 11.79
C PRO A 20 -18.86 -10.67 12.02
N GLU A 21 -18.99 -11.57 11.06
CA GLU A 21 -18.51 -12.95 11.18
C GLU A 21 -16.98 -13.03 11.31
N THR A 22 -16.26 -12.27 10.49
CA THR A 22 -14.80 -12.22 10.57
C THR A 22 -14.36 -11.60 11.90
N ILE A 23 -15.03 -10.56 12.33
CA ILE A 23 -14.74 -9.90 13.63
C ILE A 23 -15.01 -10.86 14.78
N ALA A 24 -16.17 -11.53 14.80
CA ALA A 24 -16.50 -12.52 15.84
C ALA A 24 -15.47 -13.65 15.89
N ARG A 25 -15.01 -14.15 14.75
CA ARG A 25 -13.95 -15.18 14.69
C ARG A 25 -12.62 -14.68 15.28
N LEU A 26 -12.23 -13.44 14.98
CA LEU A 26 -11.01 -12.84 15.54
C LEU A 26 -11.11 -12.61 17.05
N GLU A 27 -12.30 -12.29 17.56
CA GLU A 27 -12.57 -12.14 18.99
C GLU A 27 -12.60 -13.47 19.75
N GLN A 28 -13.12 -14.53 19.11
CA GLN A 28 -13.12 -15.89 19.67
C GLN A 28 -11.74 -16.54 19.67
N HIS A 29 -10.86 -16.15 18.74
CA HIS A 29 -9.52 -16.70 18.55
C HIS A 29 -8.42 -15.63 18.57
N PRO A 30 -8.31 -14.83 19.64
CA PRO A 30 -7.34 -13.73 19.69
C PRO A 30 -5.89 -14.23 19.62
N GLU A 31 -5.63 -15.47 20.03
CA GLU A 31 -4.31 -16.09 19.93
C GLU A 31 -3.78 -16.15 18.49
N GLN A 32 -4.64 -16.32 17.50
CA GLN A 32 -4.25 -16.41 16.10
C GLN A 32 -3.64 -15.09 15.59
N VAL A 33 -4.13 -13.97 16.08
CA VAL A 33 -3.66 -12.62 15.69
C VAL A 33 -2.60 -12.05 16.64
N GLN A 34 -2.32 -12.75 17.74
CA GLN A 34 -1.30 -12.34 18.72
C GLN A 34 0.03 -13.07 18.55
N THR A 35 0.14 -14.01 17.60
CA THR A 35 1.41 -14.66 17.30
C THR A 35 2.49 -13.64 16.89
N PRO A 36 3.78 -13.90 17.13
CA PRO A 36 4.85 -12.98 16.73
C PRO A 36 4.84 -12.65 15.22
N SER A 37 4.47 -13.63 14.38
CA SER A 37 4.34 -13.42 12.93
C SER A 37 3.15 -12.53 12.57
N ALA A 38 1.98 -12.76 13.17
CA ALA A 38 0.79 -11.94 12.94
C ALA A 38 1.00 -10.49 13.41
N ARG A 39 1.67 -10.28 14.56
CA ARG A 39 2.04 -8.95 15.04
C ARG A 39 3.00 -8.25 14.08
N ARG A 40 4.03 -8.95 13.59
CA ARG A 40 4.97 -8.39 12.59
C ARG A 40 4.28 -8.00 11.30
N LEU A 41 3.40 -8.87 10.77
CA LEU A 41 2.63 -8.54 9.57
C LEU A 41 1.76 -7.31 9.80
N ARG A 42 1.01 -7.27 10.91
CA ARG A 42 0.15 -6.14 11.26
C ARG A 42 0.96 -4.85 11.38
N ALA A 43 2.09 -4.88 12.09
CA ALA A 43 2.99 -3.74 12.21
C ALA A 43 3.45 -3.24 10.83
N HIS A 44 3.84 -4.16 9.93
CA HIS A 44 4.25 -3.80 8.57
C HIS A 44 3.08 -3.18 7.76
N VAL A 45 1.89 -3.77 7.83
CA VAL A 45 0.72 -3.29 7.07
C VAL A 45 0.31 -1.88 7.53
N VAL A 46 0.17 -1.65 8.84
CA VAL A 46 -0.23 -0.32 9.33
C VAL A 46 0.87 0.72 9.10
N LEU A 47 2.14 0.31 9.19
CA LEU A 47 3.29 1.18 8.94
C LEU A 47 3.33 1.69 7.50
N ARG A 48 3.24 0.78 6.52
CA ARG A 48 3.34 1.15 5.10
C ARG A 48 2.23 2.11 4.69
N SER A 49 1.00 1.86 5.14
CA SER A 49 -0.15 2.72 4.85
C SER A 49 0.02 4.08 5.54
N ARG A 50 0.38 4.12 6.81
CA ARG A 50 0.63 5.36 7.53
C ARG A 50 1.74 6.19 6.90
N PHE A 51 2.85 5.57 6.53
CA PHE A 51 3.96 6.26 5.85
C PHE A 51 3.51 6.84 4.50
N ALA A 52 2.78 6.08 3.69
CA ALA A 52 2.26 6.58 2.42
C ALA A 52 1.32 7.77 2.61
N GLU A 53 0.46 7.74 3.62
CA GLU A 53 -0.46 8.85 3.92
C GLU A 53 0.26 10.10 4.42
N ASP A 54 1.30 9.95 5.24
CA ASP A 54 2.14 11.09 5.66
C ASP A 54 2.85 11.72 4.45
N ARG A 55 3.40 10.89 3.54
CA ARG A 55 4.03 11.37 2.30
C ARG A 55 3.01 12.02 1.36
N LEU A 56 1.80 11.47 1.26
CA LEU A 56 0.71 12.07 0.50
C LEU A 56 0.34 13.45 1.06
N ALA A 57 0.20 13.58 2.39
CA ALA A 57 -0.08 14.86 3.02
C ALA A 57 1.00 15.90 2.70
N ASP A 58 2.29 15.50 2.70
CA ASP A 58 3.41 16.34 2.29
C ASP A 58 3.32 16.72 0.81
N ALA A 59 3.00 15.77 -0.07
CA ALA A 59 2.85 16.03 -1.51
C ALA A 59 1.69 17.00 -1.79
N VAL A 60 0.56 16.84 -1.11
CA VAL A 60 -0.59 17.76 -1.23
C VAL A 60 -0.22 19.17 -0.77
N ARG A 61 0.58 19.32 0.29
CA ARG A 61 1.11 20.64 0.72
C ARG A 61 2.02 21.27 -0.34
N ARG A 62 2.75 20.45 -1.12
CA ARG A 62 3.55 20.91 -2.25
C ARG A 62 2.73 21.19 -3.52
N GLY A 63 1.43 20.95 -3.51
CA GLY A 63 0.52 21.26 -4.62
C GLY A 63 0.01 20.07 -5.43
N VAL A 64 0.35 18.83 -5.09
CA VAL A 64 -0.23 17.64 -5.72
C VAL A 64 -1.75 17.60 -5.49
N ARG A 65 -2.52 17.26 -6.53
CA ARG A 65 -3.99 17.21 -6.49
C ARG A 65 -4.58 15.89 -6.94
N GLN A 66 -3.74 14.90 -7.22
CA GLN A 66 -4.14 13.58 -7.67
C GLN A 66 -3.42 12.52 -6.86
N TYR A 67 -4.17 11.56 -6.35
CA TYR A 67 -3.66 10.40 -5.65
C TYR A 67 -4.12 9.14 -6.37
N VAL A 68 -3.20 8.29 -6.76
CA VAL A 68 -3.45 7.02 -7.44
C VAL A 68 -3.01 5.86 -6.55
N LEU A 69 -3.93 4.97 -6.24
CA LEU A 69 -3.64 3.71 -5.56
C LEU A 69 -3.52 2.60 -6.60
N LEU A 70 -2.34 2.00 -6.71
CA LEU A 70 -2.05 0.87 -7.59
C LEU A 70 -2.21 -0.44 -6.82
N GLY A 71 -3.15 -1.28 -7.24
CA GLY A 71 -3.52 -2.48 -6.51
C GLY A 71 -4.20 -2.12 -5.18
N ALA A 72 -5.28 -1.33 -5.26
CA ALA A 72 -5.94 -0.76 -4.08
C ALA A 72 -6.51 -1.82 -3.12
N GLY A 73 -6.91 -3.00 -3.61
CA GLY A 73 -7.45 -4.08 -2.79
C GLY A 73 -8.55 -3.60 -1.85
N LEU A 74 -8.39 -3.90 -0.57
CA LEU A 74 -9.26 -3.41 0.50
C LEU A 74 -8.71 -2.14 1.18
N ASP A 75 -7.84 -1.35 0.52
CA ASP A 75 -7.43 -0.06 1.06
C ASP A 75 -8.65 0.82 1.36
N THR A 76 -8.61 1.51 2.47
CA THR A 76 -9.74 2.27 3.01
C THR A 76 -9.50 3.76 3.06
N PHE A 77 -8.36 4.25 2.56
CA PHE A 77 -8.04 5.69 2.60
C PHE A 77 -9.18 6.54 2.03
N ALA A 78 -9.74 6.13 0.90
CA ALA A 78 -10.85 6.82 0.24
C ALA A 78 -12.09 6.97 1.14
N LEU A 79 -12.31 6.05 2.08
CA LEU A 79 -13.46 6.03 2.99
C LEU A 79 -13.23 6.83 4.29
N ARG A 80 -11.97 6.99 4.69
CA ARG A 80 -11.56 7.67 5.94
C ARG A 80 -10.68 8.88 5.66
N GLN A 81 -10.74 9.39 4.43
CA GLN A 81 -9.91 10.50 3.98
C GLN A 81 -10.03 11.70 4.92
N PRO A 82 -8.90 12.30 5.32
CA PRO A 82 -8.91 13.53 6.10
C PRO A 82 -9.47 14.70 5.27
N GLU A 83 -9.87 15.77 5.94
CA GLU A 83 -10.53 16.90 5.27
C GLU A 83 -9.74 17.48 4.08
N TRP A 84 -8.41 17.56 4.20
CA TRP A 84 -7.55 18.05 3.11
C TRP A 84 -7.60 17.17 1.86
N ALA A 85 -7.82 15.85 2.02
CA ALA A 85 -7.89 14.91 0.91
C ALA A 85 -9.22 15.01 0.12
N ARG A 86 -10.23 15.63 0.65
CA ARG A 86 -11.48 15.90 -0.08
C ARG A 86 -11.32 16.84 -1.27
N ARG A 87 -10.16 17.53 -1.35
CA ARG A 87 -9.82 18.48 -2.41
C ARG A 87 -8.94 17.91 -3.51
N ILE A 88 -8.59 16.63 -3.41
CA ILE A 88 -7.82 15.92 -4.44
C ILE A 88 -8.68 14.85 -5.09
N THR A 89 -8.35 14.48 -6.32
CA THR A 89 -8.93 13.31 -6.97
C THR A 89 -8.21 12.06 -6.49
N ILE A 90 -8.94 11.04 -6.09
CA ILE A 90 -8.42 9.73 -5.69
C ILE A 90 -8.82 8.73 -6.74
N VAL A 91 -7.84 8.06 -7.34
CA VAL A 91 -8.06 7.02 -8.36
C VAL A 91 -7.59 5.68 -7.78
N GLU A 92 -8.49 4.73 -7.67
CA GLU A 92 -8.16 3.36 -7.31
C GLU A 92 -8.06 2.51 -8.58
N ILE A 93 -6.87 2.01 -8.86
CA ILE A 93 -6.58 1.08 -9.96
C ILE A 93 -6.38 -0.30 -9.35
N ASP A 94 -7.12 -1.30 -9.84
CA ASP A 94 -7.00 -2.68 -9.37
C ASP A 94 -7.52 -3.65 -10.42
N GLN A 95 -7.19 -4.93 -10.24
CA GLN A 95 -7.74 -6.04 -11.01
C GLN A 95 -9.28 -5.99 -11.02
N PRO A 96 -9.92 -6.22 -12.18
CA PRO A 96 -11.38 -6.08 -12.29
C PRO A 96 -12.17 -6.89 -11.27
N ALA A 97 -11.75 -8.12 -10.97
CA ALA A 97 -12.43 -8.98 -10.00
C ALA A 97 -12.31 -8.44 -8.57
N THR A 98 -11.12 -8.01 -8.18
CA THR A 98 -10.85 -7.45 -6.84
C THR A 98 -11.63 -6.16 -6.62
N GLN A 99 -11.61 -5.27 -7.61
CA GLN A 99 -12.35 -4.01 -7.49
C GLN A 99 -13.86 -4.22 -7.48
N ALA A 100 -14.38 -5.17 -8.30
CA ALA A 100 -15.79 -5.51 -8.29
C ALA A 100 -16.24 -6.05 -6.92
N ALA A 101 -15.44 -6.94 -6.30
CA ALA A 101 -15.71 -7.48 -4.97
C ALA A 101 -15.73 -6.37 -3.89
N LYS A 102 -14.76 -5.46 -3.89
CA LYS A 102 -14.75 -4.29 -2.99
C LYS A 102 -15.99 -3.44 -3.15
N ARG A 103 -16.33 -3.08 -4.37
CA ARG A 103 -17.51 -2.24 -4.66
C ARG A 103 -18.82 -2.91 -4.27
N ALA A 104 -18.97 -4.20 -4.55
CA ALA A 104 -20.14 -4.98 -4.10
C ALA A 104 -20.26 -4.95 -2.58
N ARG A 105 -19.14 -5.16 -1.88
CA ARG A 105 -19.11 -5.14 -0.41
C ARG A 105 -19.48 -3.77 0.17
N LEU A 106 -19.00 -2.69 -0.43
CA LEU A 106 -19.38 -1.33 -0.03
C LEU A 106 -20.89 -1.09 -0.20
N ALA A 107 -21.46 -1.55 -1.33
CA ALA A 107 -22.88 -1.42 -1.61
C ALA A 107 -23.74 -2.23 -0.62
N GLU A 108 -23.36 -3.48 -0.32
CA GLU A 108 -24.03 -4.33 0.69
C GLU A 108 -24.09 -3.65 2.07
N LEU A 109 -23.00 -2.97 2.44
CA LEU A 109 -22.88 -2.30 3.73
C LEU A 109 -23.50 -0.89 3.74
N GLY A 110 -24.04 -0.42 2.62
CA GLY A 110 -24.55 0.94 2.49
C GLY A 110 -23.50 2.02 2.71
N ILE A 111 -22.23 1.72 2.44
CA ILE A 111 -21.12 2.67 2.57
C ILE A 111 -21.04 3.52 1.30
N ALA A 112 -21.31 4.80 1.43
CA ALA A 112 -21.23 5.74 0.33
C ALA A 112 -19.76 5.97 -0.08
N VAL A 113 -19.50 5.91 -1.38
CA VAL A 113 -18.21 6.28 -1.96
C VAL A 113 -18.15 7.80 -2.12
N PRO A 114 -17.12 8.49 -1.61
CA PRO A 114 -16.97 9.93 -1.79
C PRO A 114 -16.88 10.32 -3.27
N SER A 115 -17.42 11.48 -3.63
CA SER A 115 -17.52 11.94 -5.03
C SER A 115 -16.17 12.23 -5.70
N ASN A 116 -15.11 12.38 -4.93
CA ASN A 116 -13.74 12.59 -5.44
C ASN A 116 -12.98 11.27 -5.66
N VAL A 117 -13.66 10.11 -5.58
CA VAL A 117 -13.07 8.78 -5.77
C VAL A 117 -13.50 8.20 -7.11
N VAL A 118 -12.54 7.77 -7.90
CA VAL A 118 -12.71 7.09 -9.20
C VAL A 118 -12.21 5.66 -9.07
N TYR A 119 -13.05 4.69 -9.40
CA TYR A 119 -12.65 3.29 -9.51
C TYR A 119 -12.34 2.96 -10.97
N HIS A 120 -11.14 2.50 -11.26
CA HIS A 120 -10.73 2.10 -12.60
C HIS A 120 -10.23 0.65 -12.59
N PRO A 121 -11.10 -0.32 -13.00
CA PRO A 121 -10.72 -1.73 -13.05
C PRO A 121 -9.82 -1.98 -14.25
N VAL A 122 -8.59 -2.46 -14.00
CA VAL A 122 -7.62 -2.76 -15.06
C VAL A 122 -6.62 -3.80 -14.61
N ASP A 123 -6.17 -4.60 -15.55
CA ASP A 123 -5.04 -5.52 -15.38
C ASP A 123 -3.78 -4.83 -15.95
N LEU A 124 -2.85 -4.48 -15.05
CA LEU A 124 -1.58 -3.83 -15.43
C LEU A 124 -0.57 -4.78 -16.09
N GLU A 125 -0.87 -6.08 -16.19
CA GLU A 125 -0.07 -7.00 -17.01
C GLU A 125 -0.44 -6.90 -18.50
N THR A 126 -1.64 -6.43 -18.82
CA THR A 126 -2.14 -6.34 -20.18
C THR A 126 -2.37 -4.92 -20.67
N THR A 127 -2.47 -3.96 -19.75
CA THR A 127 -2.73 -2.54 -20.03
C THR A 127 -1.63 -1.70 -19.40
N THR A 128 -1.08 -0.76 -20.14
CA THR A 128 -0.05 0.13 -19.58
C THR A 128 -0.64 1.07 -18.52
N LEU A 129 0.17 1.41 -17.51
CA LEU A 129 -0.28 2.38 -16.49
C LEU A 129 -0.68 3.72 -17.12
N ARG A 130 -0.01 4.16 -18.20
CA ARG A 130 -0.35 5.40 -18.88
C ARG A 130 -1.75 5.37 -19.48
N GLU A 131 -2.10 4.28 -20.16
CA GLU A 131 -3.46 4.08 -20.69
C GLU A 131 -4.51 4.07 -19.58
N ALA A 132 -4.22 3.35 -18.49
CA ALA A 132 -5.09 3.29 -17.32
C ALA A 132 -5.32 4.67 -16.69
N LEU A 133 -4.28 5.48 -16.52
CA LEU A 133 -4.38 6.84 -15.99
C LEU A 133 -5.26 7.73 -16.88
N LEU A 134 -5.03 7.72 -18.20
CA LEU A 134 -5.83 8.51 -19.14
C LEU A 134 -7.29 8.07 -19.14
N ALA A 135 -7.54 6.77 -19.15
CA ALA A 135 -8.90 6.22 -19.13
C ALA A 135 -9.63 6.51 -17.80
N ALA A 136 -8.90 6.58 -16.70
CA ALA A 136 -9.43 7.00 -15.40
C ALA A 136 -9.67 8.53 -15.29
N GLY A 137 -9.28 9.30 -16.29
CA GLY A 137 -9.42 10.76 -16.30
C GLY A 137 -8.34 11.49 -15.48
N ALA A 138 -7.20 10.84 -15.18
CA ALA A 138 -6.10 11.50 -14.54
C ALA A 138 -5.39 12.48 -15.48
N ASP A 139 -5.01 13.65 -14.97
CA ASP A 139 -4.21 14.62 -15.70
C ASP A 139 -2.71 14.28 -15.61
N VAL A 140 -2.21 13.67 -16.66
CA VAL A 140 -0.79 13.27 -16.76
C VAL A 140 0.18 14.44 -17.00
N ASN A 141 -0.32 15.68 -17.09
CA ASN A 141 0.49 16.89 -17.25
C ASN A 141 0.74 17.61 -15.92
N THR A 142 0.22 17.11 -14.82
CA THR A 142 0.43 17.62 -13.46
C THR A 142 1.01 16.54 -12.54
N PRO A 143 1.72 16.92 -11.46
CA PRO A 143 2.28 15.95 -10.54
C PRO A 143 1.21 15.06 -9.90
N VAL A 144 1.52 13.78 -9.76
CA VAL A 144 0.65 12.75 -9.17
C VAL A 144 1.37 12.10 -8.00
N PHE A 145 0.63 11.78 -6.95
CA PHE A 145 1.13 10.91 -5.88
C PHE A 145 0.60 9.49 -6.09
N PHE A 146 1.50 8.51 -5.99
CA PHE A 146 1.16 7.09 -6.10
C PHE A 146 1.43 6.37 -4.78
N SER A 147 0.54 5.44 -4.41
CA SER A 147 0.85 4.36 -3.47
C SER A 147 0.75 3.01 -4.17
N TRP A 148 1.77 2.18 -3.98
CA TRP A 148 1.88 0.84 -4.57
C TRP A 148 2.29 -0.15 -3.49
N LEU A 149 1.32 -0.50 -2.64
CA LEU A 149 1.56 -1.16 -1.37
C LEU A 149 1.12 -2.62 -1.38
N GLY A 150 2.07 -3.54 -1.29
CA GLY A 150 1.80 -4.98 -1.20
C GLY A 150 1.43 -5.64 -2.53
N VAL A 151 1.96 -5.11 -3.64
CA VAL A 151 1.62 -5.55 -5.00
C VAL A 151 2.84 -6.04 -5.78
N THR A 152 3.98 -5.38 -5.68
CA THR A 152 5.15 -5.66 -6.53
C THR A 152 5.62 -7.12 -6.52
N MET A 153 5.42 -7.81 -5.40
CA MET A 153 5.81 -9.22 -5.27
C MET A 153 4.98 -10.18 -6.13
N TYR A 154 3.84 -9.77 -6.62
CA TYR A 154 2.95 -10.56 -7.48
C TYR A 154 3.17 -10.30 -8.97
N LEU A 155 3.96 -9.30 -9.33
CA LEU A 155 4.22 -8.89 -10.70
C LEU A 155 5.59 -9.38 -11.16
N THR A 156 5.75 -9.53 -12.47
CA THR A 156 7.07 -9.76 -13.06
C THR A 156 7.96 -8.53 -12.92
N GLU A 157 9.29 -8.72 -12.96
CA GLU A 157 10.23 -7.59 -12.92
C GLU A 157 9.99 -6.61 -14.07
N ASP A 158 9.66 -7.11 -15.27
CA ASP A 158 9.33 -6.28 -16.43
C ASP A 158 8.08 -5.42 -16.20
N ALA A 159 7.04 -5.98 -15.58
CA ALA A 159 5.84 -5.23 -15.22
C ALA A 159 6.14 -4.15 -14.19
N VAL A 160 6.99 -4.45 -13.21
CA VAL A 160 7.47 -3.46 -12.23
C VAL A 160 8.22 -2.33 -12.95
N ASP A 161 9.15 -2.65 -13.84
CA ASP A 161 9.94 -1.66 -14.59
C ASP A 161 9.05 -0.79 -15.50
N GLN A 162 8.03 -1.35 -16.14
CA GLN A 162 7.07 -0.60 -16.96
C GLN A 162 6.28 0.42 -16.13
N VAL A 163 5.80 0.02 -14.94
CA VAL A 163 5.10 0.93 -14.02
C VAL A 163 6.04 2.05 -13.57
N LEU A 164 7.25 1.72 -13.10
CA LEU A 164 8.22 2.71 -12.65
C LEU A 164 8.63 3.67 -13.78
N GLY A 165 8.88 3.15 -14.99
CA GLY A 165 9.18 3.94 -16.16
C GLY A 165 8.06 4.91 -16.54
N THR A 166 6.79 4.47 -16.43
CA THR A 166 5.64 5.34 -16.68
C THR A 166 5.53 6.46 -15.64
N VAL A 167 5.70 6.14 -14.36
CA VAL A 167 5.64 7.14 -13.27
C VAL A 167 6.77 8.16 -13.42
N ALA A 168 7.98 7.71 -13.77
CA ALA A 168 9.15 8.58 -13.95
C ALA A 168 9.03 9.54 -15.15
N GLN A 169 8.12 9.28 -16.10
CA GLN A 169 7.84 10.18 -17.22
C GLN A 169 6.80 11.26 -16.90
N LEU A 170 6.17 11.21 -15.72
CA LEU A 170 5.23 12.23 -15.28
C LEU A 170 5.95 13.50 -14.80
N PRO A 171 5.26 14.63 -14.65
CA PRO A 171 5.86 15.89 -14.28
C PRO A 171 6.65 15.84 -12.96
N ARG A 172 7.69 16.64 -12.86
CA ARG A 172 8.51 16.82 -11.64
C ARG A 172 7.62 17.09 -10.42
N GLY A 173 7.98 16.47 -9.31
CA GLY A 173 7.17 16.50 -8.08
C GLY A 173 6.16 15.36 -7.99
N THR A 174 6.03 14.53 -9.03
CA THR A 174 5.38 13.22 -8.93
C THR A 174 6.15 12.36 -7.94
N GLU A 175 5.43 11.68 -7.07
CA GLU A 175 6.01 10.83 -6.02
C GLU A 175 5.33 9.47 -6.00
N ILE A 176 6.09 8.42 -5.78
CA ILE A 176 5.57 7.07 -5.53
C ILE A 176 6.08 6.55 -4.19
N VAL A 177 5.18 6.00 -3.39
CA VAL A 177 5.53 5.16 -2.24
C VAL A 177 5.20 3.73 -2.59
N LEU A 178 6.19 2.85 -2.53
CA LEU A 178 5.99 1.44 -2.83
C LEU A 178 6.58 0.54 -1.75
N THR A 179 6.07 -0.70 -1.70
CA THR A 179 6.65 -1.78 -0.90
C THR A 179 7.13 -2.89 -1.82
N PHE A 180 8.18 -3.58 -1.38
CA PHE A 180 8.76 -4.70 -2.09
C PHE A 180 9.03 -5.88 -1.14
N ALA A 181 9.05 -7.09 -1.67
CA ALA A 181 9.51 -8.26 -0.93
C ALA A 181 11.03 -8.39 -1.05
N THR A 182 11.72 -8.62 0.06
CA THR A 182 13.15 -8.95 0.00
C THR A 182 13.34 -10.46 -0.08
N PRO A 183 14.41 -10.94 -0.72
CA PRO A 183 14.73 -12.36 -0.73
C PRO A 183 14.68 -12.96 0.68
N PRO A 184 14.25 -14.23 0.81
CA PRO A 184 14.26 -14.94 2.08
C PRO A 184 15.68 -14.96 2.68
N ASP A 185 15.79 -14.73 3.98
CA ASP A 185 17.05 -14.90 4.70
C ASP A 185 17.02 -16.26 5.38
N PRO A 186 17.92 -17.19 5.03
CA PRO A 186 17.95 -18.52 5.64
C PRO A 186 18.07 -18.54 7.16
N LEU A 187 18.60 -17.46 7.76
CA LEU A 187 18.80 -17.33 9.19
C LEU A 187 17.58 -16.74 9.96
N GLU A 188 16.60 -16.16 9.24
CA GLU A 188 15.42 -15.50 9.87
C GLU A 188 14.08 -16.21 9.63
N GLU A 189 14.06 -17.41 9.27
CA GLU A 189 13.21 -18.04 8.29
C GLU A 189 11.79 -18.53 8.62
N PRO A 190 11.33 -18.98 9.77
CA PRO A 190 10.02 -19.64 9.78
C PRO A 190 8.83 -18.72 9.45
N ALA A 191 8.93 -17.43 9.79
CA ALA A 191 7.77 -16.52 9.67
C ALA A 191 7.58 -15.93 8.26
N ARG A 192 8.67 -15.76 7.49
CA ARG A 192 8.59 -15.16 6.14
C ARG A 192 8.17 -16.14 5.07
N LEU A 193 8.70 -17.36 5.12
CA LEU A 193 8.24 -18.45 4.26
C LEU A 193 6.74 -18.70 4.45
N SER A 194 6.24 -18.55 5.68
CA SER A 194 4.82 -18.76 5.94
C SER A 194 3.90 -17.77 5.22
N PHE A 195 4.32 -16.53 4.93
CA PHE A 195 3.48 -15.57 4.20
C PHE A 195 3.51 -15.82 2.69
N ALA A 196 4.69 -16.05 2.11
CA ALA A 196 4.80 -16.41 0.70
C ALA A 196 4.11 -17.74 0.42
N GLN A 197 4.23 -18.73 1.31
CA GLN A 197 3.53 -19.99 1.19
C GLN A 197 2.01 -19.82 1.26
N ARG A 198 1.49 -19.06 2.22
CA ARG A 198 0.04 -18.79 2.32
C ARG A 198 -0.50 -18.04 1.11
N ALA A 199 0.25 -17.09 0.57
CA ALA A 199 -0.11 -16.42 -0.68
C ALA A 199 -0.17 -17.44 -1.84
N ALA A 200 0.79 -18.35 -1.94
CA ALA A 200 0.78 -19.41 -2.95
C ALA A 200 -0.40 -20.38 -2.76
N GLU A 201 -0.79 -20.73 -1.54
CA GLU A 201 -1.93 -21.60 -1.23
C GLU A 201 -3.27 -21.02 -1.69
N VAL A 202 -3.39 -19.67 -1.74
CA VAL A 202 -4.59 -18.99 -2.25
C VAL A 202 -4.47 -18.58 -3.73
N GLY A 203 -3.43 -19.04 -4.43
CA GLY A 203 -3.24 -18.79 -5.85
C GLY A 203 -2.53 -17.48 -6.18
N GLU A 204 -1.93 -16.83 -5.19
CA GLU A 204 -1.20 -15.56 -5.32
C GLU A 204 0.30 -15.73 -4.92
N PRO A 205 1.10 -16.52 -5.64
CA PRO A 205 2.50 -16.75 -5.29
C PRO A 205 3.32 -15.46 -5.44
N TRP A 206 4.23 -15.23 -4.50
CA TRP A 206 5.25 -14.19 -4.67
C TRP A 206 6.29 -14.66 -5.69
N ILE A 207 6.45 -13.91 -6.75
CA ILE A 207 7.34 -14.25 -7.87
C ILE A 207 8.54 -13.29 -7.97
N THR A 208 8.44 -12.09 -7.40
CA THR A 208 9.47 -11.05 -7.51
C THR A 208 9.97 -10.60 -6.13
N PHE A 209 11.29 -10.54 -6.01
CA PHE A 209 11.99 -10.13 -4.80
C PHE A 209 13.11 -9.17 -5.15
N PHE A 210 13.23 -8.07 -4.38
CA PHE A 210 14.30 -7.10 -4.56
C PHE A 210 15.10 -6.91 -3.26
N THR A 211 16.42 -6.75 -3.37
CA THR A 211 17.18 -6.13 -2.29
C THR A 211 16.93 -4.61 -2.30
N PRO A 212 17.20 -3.90 -1.19
CA PRO A 212 17.11 -2.42 -1.18
C PRO A 212 17.96 -1.78 -2.28
N GLU A 213 19.14 -2.31 -2.53
CA GLU A 213 20.06 -1.81 -3.56
C GLU A 213 19.50 -2.04 -4.98
N ALA A 214 18.89 -3.21 -5.21
CA ALA A 214 18.30 -3.54 -6.50
C ALA A 214 17.10 -2.63 -6.83
N ILE A 215 16.19 -2.41 -5.87
CA ILE A 215 15.04 -1.51 -6.10
C ILE A 215 15.49 -0.04 -6.20
N GLU A 216 16.51 0.41 -5.45
CA GLU A 216 17.07 1.74 -5.61
C GLU A 216 17.67 1.94 -6.99
N ALA A 217 18.46 0.98 -7.48
CA ALA A 217 19.05 1.04 -8.80
C ALA A 217 17.98 1.16 -9.90
N ARG A 218 16.88 0.37 -9.79
CA ARG A 218 15.74 0.44 -10.72
C ARG A 218 15.06 1.80 -10.69
N LEU A 219 14.77 2.34 -9.52
CA LEU A 219 14.17 3.66 -9.37
C LEU A 219 15.04 4.75 -10.01
N ARG A 220 16.34 4.74 -9.73
CA ARG A 220 17.26 5.72 -10.30
C ARG A 220 17.43 5.58 -11.82
N SER A 221 17.53 4.36 -12.32
CA SER A 221 17.63 4.11 -13.77
C SER A 221 16.35 4.48 -14.52
N SER A 222 15.19 4.40 -13.87
CA SER A 222 13.90 4.87 -14.42
C SER A 222 13.80 6.40 -14.49
N GLY A 223 14.62 7.15 -13.73
CA GLY A 223 14.63 8.61 -13.78
C GLY A 223 14.17 9.32 -12.50
N PHE A 224 13.95 8.59 -11.40
CA PHE A 224 13.64 9.24 -10.11
C PHE A 224 14.85 9.96 -9.55
N SER A 225 14.68 11.24 -9.21
CA SER A 225 15.74 12.11 -8.72
C SER A 225 16.07 11.87 -7.24
N THR A 226 15.07 11.48 -6.44
CA THR A 226 15.21 11.23 -5.01
C THR A 226 14.64 9.87 -4.66
N VAL A 227 15.39 9.06 -3.91
CA VAL A 227 14.95 7.77 -3.38
C VAL A 227 15.22 7.78 -1.88
N THR A 228 14.19 7.50 -1.08
CA THR A 228 14.25 7.54 0.39
C THR A 228 13.61 6.29 0.96
N PHE A 229 14.40 5.45 1.61
CA PHE A 229 13.89 4.30 2.36
C PHE A 229 13.40 4.72 3.74
N LEU A 230 12.30 4.15 4.18
CA LEU A 230 11.93 4.22 5.59
C LEU A 230 12.79 3.25 6.38
N THR A 231 13.66 3.76 7.23
CA THR A 231 14.52 2.90 8.08
C THR A 231 13.74 2.34 9.27
N PRO A 232 14.17 1.21 9.87
CA PRO A 232 13.58 0.69 11.10
C PRO A 232 13.66 1.70 12.26
N GLU A 233 14.73 2.49 12.33
CA GLU A 233 14.96 3.53 13.33
C GLU A 233 13.94 4.66 13.17
N ASP A 234 13.75 5.16 11.95
CA ASP A 234 12.75 6.19 11.65
C ASP A 234 11.33 5.69 11.89
N ALA A 235 11.04 4.45 11.49
CA ALA A 235 9.75 3.82 11.75
C ALA A 235 9.46 3.76 13.26
N ARG A 236 10.46 3.32 14.07
CA ARG A 236 10.33 3.26 15.53
C ARG A 236 10.11 4.65 16.11
N ALA A 237 10.95 5.62 15.75
CA ALA A 237 10.89 6.98 16.28
C ALA A 237 9.55 7.68 15.95
N ARG A 238 9.05 7.51 14.74
CA ARG A 238 7.86 8.21 14.25
C ARG A 238 6.54 7.54 14.64
N TYR A 239 6.48 6.20 14.66
CA TYR A 239 5.21 5.47 14.69
C TYR A 239 5.07 4.48 15.83
N PHE A 240 6.17 4.02 16.44
CA PHE A 240 6.14 2.95 17.45
C PHE A 240 6.76 3.37 18.78
N ASN A 241 7.12 4.65 18.94
CA ASN A 241 7.73 5.12 20.18
C ASN A 241 6.71 5.05 21.34
N GLN A 242 7.18 4.57 22.50
CA GLN A 242 6.42 4.51 23.76
C GLN A 242 5.07 3.78 23.70
N ARG A 243 4.94 2.75 22.88
CA ARG A 243 3.73 1.94 22.80
C ARG A 243 3.64 0.96 23.96
N ALA A 244 2.48 0.97 24.65
CA ALA A 244 2.21 0.05 25.77
C ALA A 244 1.61 -1.30 25.33
N ASP A 245 1.15 -1.42 24.08
CA ASP A 245 0.48 -2.62 23.57
C ASP A 245 1.43 -3.70 23.03
N GLY A 246 2.75 -3.45 23.10
CA GLY A 246 3.76 -4.38 22.61
C GLY A 246 3.82 -4.53 21.10
N LEU A 247 3.18 -3.64 20.31
CA LEU A 247 3.38 -3.59 18.87
C LEU A 247 4.69 -2.85 18.59
N GLU A 248 5.64 -3.56 18.00
CA GLU A 248 6.99 -3.06 17.72
C GLU A 248 7.15 -2.71 16.24
N ALA A 249 8.04 -1.76 15.95
CA ALA A 249 8.46 -1.48 14.59
C ALA A 249 9.07 -2.74 13.96
N PRO A 250 8.78 -3.02 12.67
CA PRO A 250 9.43 -4.11 11.96
C PRO A 250 10.95 -3.94 11.97
N ARG A 251 11.69 -5.03 12.22
CA ARG A 251 13.16 -5.01 12.18
C ARG A 251 13.73 -4.72 10.80
N ARG A 252 12.96 -5.05 9.76
CA ARG A 252 13.26 -4.73 8.35
C ARG A 252 12.05 -4.03 7.78
N VAL A 253 12.28 -2.90 7.14
CA VAL A 253 11.25 -2.11 6.47
C VAL A 253 11.53 -2.14 4.97
N SER A 254 10.58 -2.67 4.22
CA SER A 254 10.64 -2.74 2.75
C SER A 254 9.68 -1.70 2.17
N VAL A 255 9.85 -0.45 2.56
CA VAL A 255 9.04 0.69 2.12
C VAL A 255 9.99 1.78 1.62
N VAL A 256 9.74 2.28 0.42
CA VAL A 256 10.54 3.32 -0.21
C VAL A 256 9.64 4.38 -0.82
N SER A 257 10.03 5.64 -0.72
CA SER A 257 9.47 6.77 -1.46
C SER A 257 10.46 7.21 -2.53
N ALA A 258 9.96 7.48 -3.75
CA ALA A 258 10.76 8.01 -4.83
C ALA A 258 10.06 9.21 -5.51
N VAL A 259 10.82 10.25 -5.85
CA VAL A 259 10.32 11.50 -6.44
C VAL A 259 10.98 11.74 -7.79
N VAL A 260 10.18 12.12 -8.78
CA VAL A 260 10.61 12.52 -10.14
C VAL A 260 11.24 13.90 -10.15
#